data_7b58de1c7231ed9b5dd704ec699d5bee
#
_entry.id   7b58de1c7231ed9b5dd704ec699d5bee
#
_cell.length_a   1.000
_cell.length_b   1.000
_cell.length_c   1.000
_cell.angle_alpha   90.00
_cell.angle_beta   90.00
_cell.angle_gamma   90.00
#
_symmetry.space_group_name_H-M   'P 1'
#
loop_
_entity.id
_entity.type
_entity.pdbx_description
1 polymer ?
#
loop_
_entity_poly.entity_id
_entity_poly.type
_entity_poly.pdbx_seq_one_letter_code
_entity_poly.pdbx_strand_id
1 'polypeptide(L)'
;MVRTRDVIRAWGSILLGRKPALSIEITKECPLRCPGCYAFSEGHVDGVNLKQLHDLKGDALVEGVMNLVHQFRPLHVSLVGGDPLVRYRELETLVPRMLAEGIFVQIVTSAFRPLPAAWAGLPDLELVVSIDGLQPEHNVRRAPATYERIQKNIAGHQIVVHCTITAPMARRPGYLEQFVTEWSANPNIKKIWMSIFTPQRGEELAEIPSPRERASILADLFRLREIYPKLAMPRGLIEAMEHPPQSPQECVFARVTQTISADLRSTIAPCQFGGDPDCSRCGCIASMGLAAIANYRLPVGIKAGTIFHASADIGDWLAETRADHAA
;
A
#
# COMPACT_ATOMS: atom_id res chain seq x y z
N MET A 1 13.58 7.10 7.44
CA MET A 1 14.52 7.46 6.33
C MET A 1 15.12 6.16 5.86
N VAL A 2 15.05 5.87 4.55
CA VAL A 2 15.65 4.64 3.97
C VAL A 2 17.17 4.73 4.16
N ARG A 3 17.74 3.72 4.80
CA ARG A 3 19.19 3.67 5.06
C ARG A 3 19.89 3.02 3.85
N THR A 4 21.08 3.48 3.49
CA THR A 4 21.85 2.92 2.37
C THR A 4 22.02 1.40 2.46
N ARG A 5 22.22 0.88 3.67
CA ARG A 5 22.31 -0.58 3.92
C ARG A 5 21.03 -1.33 3.49
N ASP A 6 19.85 -0.72 3.67
CA ASP A 6 18.57 -1.36 3.36
C ASP A 6 18.36 -1.40 1.83
N VAL A 7 18.84 -0.37 1.12
CA VAL A 7 18.89 -0.37 -0.35
C VAL A 7 19.79 -1.48 -0.88
N ILE A 8 21.00 -1.64 -0.32
CA ILE A 8 21.95 -2.69 -0.70
C ILE A 8 21.35 -4.09 -0.42
N ARG A 9 20.72 -4.28 0.74
CA ARG A 9 20.04 -5.53 1.09
C ARG A 9 18.88 -5.85 0.14
N ALA A 10 18.05 -4.83 -0.18
CA ALA A 10 16.96 -5.00 -1.14
C ALA A 10 17.49 -5.42 -2.52
N TRP A 11 18.55 -4.75 -2.98
CA TRP A 11 19.18 -5.10 -4.26
C TRP A 11 19.76 -6.51 -4.27
N GLY A 12 20.45 -6.90 -3.18
CA GLY A 12 20.96 -8.27 -3.02
C GLY A 12 19.83 -9.32 -3.03
N SER A 13 18.70 -9.02 -2.40
CA SER A 13 17.52 -9.89 -2.42
C SER A 13 16.98 -10.07 -3.84
N ILE A 14 16.87 -8.98 -4.61
CA ILE A 14 16.37 -9.00 -5.98
C ILE A 14 17.30 -9.83 -6.88
N LEU A 15 18.62 -9.61 -6.80
CA LEU A 15 19.60 -10.40 -7.55
C LEU A 15 19.58 -11.90 -7.21
N LEU A 16 19.10 -12.26 -6.05
CA LEU A 16 18.91 -13.65 -5.63
C LEU A 16 17.53 -14.22 -6.00
N GLY A 17 16.72 -13.51 -6.77
CA GLY A 17 15.36 -13.91 -7.15
C GLY A 17 14.35 -13.84 -6.00
N ARG A 18 14.62 -12.98 -5.00
CA ARG A 18 13.71 -12.79 -3.87
C ARG A 18 13.04 -11.43 -3.95
N LYS A 19 11.78 -11.37 -3.52
CA LYS A 19 11.03 -10.11 -3.42
C LYS A 19 11.26 -9.49 -2.03
N PRO A 20 11.87 -8.28 -1.94
CA PRO A 20 12.18 -7.66 -0.65
C PRO A 20 10.96 -7.14 0.12
N ALA A 21 9.80 -7.05 -0.52
CA ALA A 21 8.57 -6.64 0.11
C ALA A 21 7.53 -7.78 0.11
N LEU A 22 6.83 -7.93 1.23
CA LEU A 22 5.74 -8.89 1.41
C LEU A 22 4.50 -8.13 1.87
N SER A 23 3.40 -8.25 1.12
CA SER A 23 2.10 -7.74 1.51
C SER A 23 1.19 -8.93 1.86
N ILE A 24 0.62 -8.93 3.05
CA ILE A 24 -0.21 -10.04 3.52
C ILE A 24 -1.59 -9.54 3.91
N GLU A 25 -2.62 -10.07 3.29
CA GLU A 25 -3.98 -9.96 3.79
C GLU A 25 -4.15 -10.93 4.96
N ILE A 26 -4.17 -10.40 6.19
CA ILE A 26 -4.24 -11.27 7.39
C ILE A 26 -5.66 -11.67 7.76
N THR A 27 -6.66 -11.11 7.10
CA THR A 27 -8.06 -11.45 7.33
C THR A 27 -8.95 -11.04 6.16
N LYS A 28 -10.02 -11.81 5.94
CA LYS A 28 -11.10 -11.43 5.04
C LYS A 28 -12.16 -10.55 5.72
N GLU A 29 -12.12 -10.43 7.04
CA GLU A 29 -13.13 -9.70 7.80
C GLU A 29 -12.85 -8.19 7.77
N CYS A 30 -13.88 -7.43 7.47
CA CYS A 30 -13.86 -5.96 7.54
C CYS A 30 -15.20 -5.47 8.05
N PRO A 31 -15.24 -4.56 9.05
CA PRO A 31 -16.49 -3.96 9.50
C PRO A 31 -17.06 -2.93 8.52
N LEU A 32 -16.26 -2.51 7.51
CA LEU A 32 -16.62 -1.51 6.51
C LEU A 32 -17.17 -2.15 5.24
N ARG A 33 -17.85 -1.34 4.42
CA ARG A 33 -18.35 -1.70 3.08
C ARG A 33 -18.09 -0.57 2.09
N CYS A 34 -16.81 -0.21 1.93
CA CYS A 34 -16.41 0.91 1.08
C CYS A 34 -16.72 0.63 -0.39
N PRO A 35 -17.39 1.56 -1.11
CA PRO A 35 -17.57 1.43 -2.56
C PRO A 35 -16.22 1.33 -3.28
N GLY A 36 -16.12 0.44 -4.29
CA GLY A 36 -14.89 0.25 -5.07
C GLY A 36 -13.71 -0.32 -4.27
N CYS A 37 -13.97 -1.05 -3.18
CA CYS A 37 -12.90 -1.74 -2.44
C CYS A 37 -12.35 -2.90 -3.25
N TYR A 38 -11.09 -2.80 -3.67
CA TYR A 38 -10.43 -3.79 -4.53
C TYR A 38 -10.40 -5.20 -3.90
N ALA A 39 -10.21 -5.30 -2.57
CA ALA A 39 -10.12 -6.59 -1.88
C ALA A 39 -11.43 -7.41 -1.95
N PHE A 40 -12.56 -6.75 -2.20
CA PHE A 40 -13.86 -7.40 -2.33
C PHE A 40 -14.41 -7.39 -3.77
N SER A 41 -13.60 -6.98 -4.76
CA SER A 41 -13.95 -7.11 -6.16
C SER A 41 -13.95 -8.59 -6.59
N GLU A 42 -14.80 -8.93 -7.55
CA GLU A 42 -14.76 -10.23 -8.19
C GLU A 42 -13.42 -10.41 -8.93
N GLY A 43 -12.80 -11.57 -8.78
CA GLY A 43 -11.51 -11.83 -9.41
C GLY A 43 -10.29 -11.29 -8.67
N HIS A 44 -10.44 -10.70 -7.46
CA HIS A 44 -9.31 -10.21 -6.68
C HIS A 44 -8.22 -11.28 -6.44
N VAL A 45 -8.61 -12.51 -6.18
CA VAL A 45 -7.70 -13.65 -5.99
C VAL A 45 -8.06 -14.75 -6.98
N ASP A 46 -7.45 -14.74 -8.16
CA ASP A 46 -7.59 -15.77 -9.19
C ASP A 46 -9.05 -16.23 -9.43
N GLY A 47 -9.93 -15.27 -9.69
CA GLY A 47 -11.35 -15.53 -9.98
C GLY A 47 -12.28 -15.55 -8.76
N VAL A 48 -11.76 -15.38 -7.54
CA VAL A 48 -12.57 -15.27 -6.32
C VAL A 48 -12.30 -13.96 -5.60
N ASN A 49 -13.23 -13.51 -4.77
CA ASN A 49 -13.00 -12.36 -3.89
C ASN A 49 -12.55 -12.79 -2.50
N LEU A 50 -12.01 -11.85 -1.74
CA LEU A 50 -11.47 -12.08 -0.40
C LEU A 50 -12.46 -12.78 0.56
N LYS A 51 -13.76 -12.51 0.46
CA LYS A 51 -14.79 -13.13 1.34
C LYS A 51 -14.93 -14.63 1.17
N GLN A 52 -14.59 -15.15 0.00
CA GLN A 52 -14.74 -16.59 -0.34
C GLN A 52 -13.60 -17.44 0.23
N LEU A 53 -12.49 -16.79 0.63
CA LEU A 53 -11.33 -17.48 1.19
C LEU A 53 -11.58 -17.89 2.65
N HIS A 54 -10.81 -18.90 3.08
CA HIS A 54 -10.73 -19.30 4.48
C HIS A 54 -9.57 -18.54 5.13
N ASP A 55 -9.85 -17.69 6.11
CA ASP A 55 -8.82 -17.00 6.87
C ASP A 55 -8.47 -17.70 8.18
N LEU A 56 -7.22 -17.59 8.60
CA LEU A 56 -6.73 -18.16 9.85
C LEU A 56 -6.96 -17.19 11.01
N LYS A 57 -6.92 -17.72 12.24
CA LYS A 57 -7.10 -16.97 13.50
C LYS A 57 -6.19 -17.52 14.59
N GLY A 58 -5.95 -16.70 15.62
CA GLY A 58 -5.15 -17.09 16.78
C GLY A 58 -3.74 -17.53 16.39
N ASP A 59 -3.22 -18.52 17.09
CA ASP A 59 -1.85 -19.00 16.91
C ASP A 59 -1.59 -19.51 15.49
N ALA A 60 -2.59 -20.12 14.83
CA ALA A 60 -2.46 -20.57 13.46
C ALA A 60 -2.20 -19.43 12.47
N LEU A 61 -2.81 -18.25 12.68
CA LEU A 61 -2.52 -17.04 11.91
C LEU A 61 -1.11 -16.53 12.21
N VAL A 62 -0.75 -16.44 13.50
CA VAL A 62 0.56 -15.92 13.93
C VAL A 62 1.69 -16.78 13.33
N GLU A 63 1.62 -18.09 13.49
CA GLU A 63 2.66 -18.99 12.98
C GLU A 63 2.65 -19.04 11.45
N GLY A 64 1.47 -19.00 10.82
CA GLY A 64 1.36 -18.94 9.37
C GLY A 64 2.03 -17.70 8.76
N VAL A 65 1.80 -16.53 9.35
CA VAL A 65 2.44 -15.28 8.92
C VAL A 65 3.96 -15.33 9.14
N MET A 66 4.42 -15.80 10.31
CA MET A 66 5.86 -15.93 10.57
C MET A 66 6.54 -16.93 9.64
N ASN A 67 5.86 -18.03 9.28
CA ASN A 67 6.37 -18.97 8.29
C ASN A 67 6.56 -18.30 6.90
N LEU A 68 5.63 -17.44 6.46
CA LEU A 68 5.80 -16.66 5.24
C LEU A 68 6.99 -15.69 5.35
N VAL A 69 7.14 -15.02 6.49
CA VAL A 69 8.29 -14.15 6.76
C VAL A 69 9.60 -14.91 6.63
N HIS A 70 9.72 -16.08 7.25
CA HIS A 70 10.92 -16.92 7.16
C HIS A 70 11.17 -17.48 5.76
N GLN A 71 10.10 -17.82 5.03
CA GLN A 71 10.17 -18.32 3.66
C GLN A 71 10.66 -17.23 2.69
N PHE A 72 10.03 -16.04 2.71
CA PHE A 72 10.32 -14.97 1.76
C PHE A 72 11.46 -14.06 2.20
N ARG A 73 11.77 -14.00 3.49
CA ARG A 73 12.82 -13.14 4.10
C ARG A 73 12.71 -11.69 3.64
N PRO A 74 11.53 -11.06 3.80
CA PRO A 74 11.32 -9.69 3.36
C PRO A 74 12.08 -8.69 4.25
N LEU A 75 12.34 -7.51 3.70
CA LEU A 75 12.81 -6.35 4.46
C LEU A 75 11.65 -5.49 4.95
N HIS A 76 10.52 -5.57 4.26
CA HIS A 76 9.30 -4.83 4.52
C HIS A 76 8.10 -5.77 4.49
N VAL A 77 7.26 -5.71 5.51
CA VAL A 77 5.98 -6.42 5.55
C VAL A 77 4.84 -5.42 5.69
N SER A 78 3.90 -5.44 4.75
CA SER A 78 2.64 -4.70 4.85
C SER A 78 1.52 -5.63 5.26
N LEU A 79 0.91 -5.39 6.41
CA LEU A 79 -0.24 -6.13 6.91
C LEU A 79 -1.51 -5.39 6.50
N VAL A 80 -2.28 -6.03 5.65
CA VAL A 80 -3.51 -5.52 5.04
C VAL A 80 -4.61 -6.58 5.11
N GLY A 81 -5.61 -6.49 4.29
CA GLY A 81 -6.68 -7.46 4.15
C GLY A 81 -8.04 -6.79 4.17
N GLY A 82 -9.03 -7.36 4.84
CA GLY A 82 -10.28 -6.67 5.16
C GLY A 82 -9.98 -5.42 5.99
N ASP A 83 -9.85 -5.59 7.30
CA ASP A 83 -9.19 -4.61 8.15
C ASP A 83 -8.33 -5.34 9.20
N PRO A 84 -7.00 -5.12 9.22
CA PRO A 84 -6.08 -5.84 10.11
C PRO A 84 -6.44 -5.73 11.59
N LEU A 85 -7.04 -4.62 12.04
CA LEU A 85 -7.43 -4.45 13.45
C LEU A 85 -8.56 -5.39 13.90
N VAL A 86 -9.18 -6.14 12.99
CA VAL A 86 -10.05 -7.27 13.37
C VAL A 86 -9.24 -8.35 14.10
N ARG A 87 -7.97 -8.50 13.71
CA ARG A 87 -6.99 -9.45 14.29
C ARG A 87 -6.02 -8.77 15.27
N TYR A 88 -6.51 -7.82 16.07
CA TYR A 88 -5.63 -7.00 16.92
C TYR A 88 -4.82 -7.82 17.92
N ARG A 89 -5.35 -8.94 18.44
CA ARG A 89 -4.64 -9.81 19.40
C ARG A 89 -3.46 -10.51 18.73
N GLU A 90 -3.68 -11.02 17.54
CA GLU A 90 -2.64 -11.64 16.72
C GLU A 90 -1.59 -10.61 16.32
N LEU A 91 -2.00 -9.38 15.98
CA LEU A 91 -1.10 -8.28 15.67
C LEU A 91 -0.23 -7.86 16.86
N GLU A 92 -0.76 -7.87 18.09
CA GLU A 92 0.03 -7.59 19.30
C GLU A 92 1.17 -8.61 19.51
N THR A 93 1.04 -9.81 18.96
CA THR A 93 2.09 -10.83 18.95
C THR A 93 2.98 -10.71 17.71
N LEU A 94 2.42 -10.51 16.53
CA LEU A 94 3.14 -10.47 15.26
C LEU A 94 4.08 -9.27 15.14
N VAL A 95 3.60 -8.07 15.51
CA VAL A 95 4.37 -6.84 15.33
C VAL A 95 5.70 -6.89 16.09
N PRO A 96 5.76 -7.19 17.39
CA PRO A 96 7.03 -7.29 18.10
C PRO A 96 7.96 -8.37 17.54
N ARG A 97 7.43 -9.52 17.11
CA ARG A 97 8.24 -10.61 16.52
C ARG A 97 8.93 -10.17 15.24
N MET A 98 8.19 -9.55 14.31
CA MET A 98 8.74 -9.05 13.05
C MET A 98 9.75 -7.92 13.26
N LEU A 99 9.47 -6.97 14.16
CA LEU A 99 10.40 -5.89 14.50
C LEU A 99 11.69 -6.42 15.10
N ALA A 100 11.62 -7.47 15.94
CA ALA A 100 12.80 -8.13 16.52
C ALA A 100 13.70 -8.80 15.45
N GLU A 101 13.12 -9.23 14.33
CA GLU A 101 13.85 -9.73 13.15
C GLU A 101 14.40 -8.61 12.24
N GLY A 102 14.20 -7.35 12.62
CA GLY A 102 14.68 -6.19 11.87
C GLY A 102 13.87 -5.91 10.60
N ILE A 103 12.61 -6.34 10.56
CA ILE A 103 11.68 -6.10 9.47
C ILE A 103 10.99 -4.76 9.69
N PHE A 104 10.87 -3.94 8.65
CA PHE A 104 10.01 -2.78 8.67
C PHE A 104 8.56 -3.23 8.49
N VAL A 105 7.70 -2.92 9.47
CA VAL A 105 6.30 -3.33 9.50
C VAL A 105 5.39 -2.15 9.18
N GLN A 106 4.47 -2.34 8.24
CA GLN A 106 3.41 -1.38 7.95
C GLN A 106 2.05 -2.02 8.21
N ILE A 107 1.16 -1.32 8.89
CA ILE A 107 -0.23 -1.74 9.09
C ILE A 107 -1.15 -0.72 8.41
N VAL A 108 -1.96 -1.18 7.47
CA VAL A 108 -2.94 -0.33 6.77
C VAL A 108 -4.34 -0.66 7.27
N THR A 109 -4.96 0.29 7.95
CA THR A 109 -6.25 0.09 8.63
C THR A 109 -7.19 1.30 8.47
N SER A 110 -8.46 1.12 8.72
CA SER A 110 -9.42 2.21 8.86
C SER A 110 -9.41 2.87 10.25
N ALA A 111 -8.68 2.31 11.20
CA ALA A 111 -8.72 2.71 12.62
C ALA A 111 -10.15 2.71 13.21
N PHE A 112 -11.01 1.77 12.79
CA PHE A 112 -12.38 1.64 13.32
C PHE A 112 -12.44 1.33 14.83
N ARG A 113 -11.30 0.93 15.41
CA ARG A 113 -11.08 0.68 16.83
C ARG A 113 -9.76 1.31 17.30
N PRO A 114 -9.54 1.50 18.63
CA PRO A 114 -8.30 2.06 19.14
C PRO A 114 -7.06 1.29 18.67
N LEU A 115 -6.02 2.05 18.31
CA LEU A 115 -4.70 1.50 18.07
C LEU A 115 -4.09 1.03 19.42
N PRO A 116 -3.42 -0.13 19.48
CA PRO A 116 -2.77 -0.59 20.70
C PRO A 116 -1.75 0.42 21.23
N ALA A 117 -1.86 0.79 22.51
CA ALA A 117 -0.97 1.78 23.12
C ALA A 117 0.51 1.39 23.04
N ALA A 118 0.81 0.08 23.07
CA ALA A 118 2.16 -0.47 22.94
C ALA A 118 2.82 -0.18 21.59
N TRP A 119 2.07 0.25 20.58
CA TRP A 119 2.59 0.61 19.25
C TRP A 119 3.06 2.06 19.16
N ALA A 120 2.73 2.88 20.15
CA ALA A 120 3.11 4.29 20.15
C ALA A 120 4.63 4.45 20.16
N GLY A 121 5.17 5.10 19.13
CA GLY A 121 6.61 5.39 19.04
C GLY A 121 7.52 4.18 18.73
N LEU A 122 6.97 3.01 18.40
CA LEU A 122 7.81 1.87 17.99
C LEU A 122 8.60 2.24 16.72
N PRO A 123 9.94 2.08 16.75
CA PRO A 123 10.75 2.25 15.55
C PRO A 123 10.40 1.16 14.53
N ASP A 124 10.53 1.51 13.24
CA ASP A 124 10.29 0.60 12.12
C ASP A 124 8.85 0.03 12.04
N LEU A 125 7.89 0.59 12.81
CA LEU A 125 6.45 0.40 12.64
C LEU A 125 5.83 1.65 12.00
N GLU A 126 5.11 1.49 10.91
CA GLU A 126 4.33 2.56 10.27
C GLU A 126 2.83 2.25 10.29
N LEU A 127 2.07 3.11 10.93
CA LEU A 127 0.62 3.00 11.03
C LEU A 127 -0.01 3.88 9.95
N VAL A 128 -0.63 3.26 8.96
CA VAL A 128 -1.30 3.94 7.85
C VAL A 128 -2.80 3.85 8.06
N VAL A 129 -3.45 4.99 8.19
CA VAL A 129 -4.89 5.07 8.41
C VAL A 129 -5.60 5.59 7.16
N SER A 130 -6.53 4.80 6.66
CA SER A 130 -7.29 5.12 5.45
C SER A 130 -8.40 6.12 5.77
N ILE A 131 -8.29 7.32 5.20
CA ILE A 131 -9.25 8.43 5.38
C ILE A 131 -9.59 8.99 4.00
N ASP A 132 -10.77 8.66 3.48
CA ASP A 132 -11.20 9.06 2.14
C ASP A 132 -12.17 10.23 2.20
N GLY A 133 -11.62 11.42 2.08
CA GLY A 133 -12.37 12.65 1.97
C GLY A 133 -12.68 13.33 3.31
N LEU A 134 -13.40 14.45 3.22
CA LEU A 134 -13.88 15.24 4.33
C LEU A 134 -15.14 14.62 4.95
N GLN A 135 -15.48 15.01 6.16
CA GLN A 135 -16.77 14.77 6.76
C GLN A 135 -17.83 15.66 6.06
N PRO A 136 -19.06 15.20 5.73
CA PRO A 136 -19.64 13.88 6.07
C PRO A 136 -19.34 12.76 5.06
N GLU A 137 -18.75 13.04 3.90
CA GLU A 137 -18.57 12.06 2.83
C GLU A 137 -17.75 10.85 3.29
N HIS A 138 -16.68 11.08 4.04
CA HIS A 138 -15.90 10.00 4.64
C HIS A 138 -16.76 9.10 5.54
N ASN A 139 -17.62 9.68 6.39
CA ASN A 139 -18.48 8.93 7.30
C ASN A 139 -19.47 8.04 6.57
N VAL A 140 -20.01 8.51 5.43
CA VAL A 140 -20.89 7.70 4.58
C VAL A 140 -20.10 6.57 3.91
N ARG A 141 -18.92 6.87 3.38
CA ARG A 141 -18.10 5.90 2.65
C ARG A 141 -17.49 4.83 3.55
N ARG A 142 -17.06 5.19 4.78
CA ARG A 142 -16.23 4.36 5.64
C ARG A 142 -16.85 4.02 7.00
N ALA A 143 -18.17 4.17 7.18
CA ALA A 143 -18.81 3.71 8.41
C ALA A 143 -18.48 2.22 8.68
N PRO A 144 -18.19 1.83 9.95
CA PRO A 144 -18.29 2.59 11.20
C PRO A 144 -17.00 3.37 11.59
N ALA A 145 -15.99 3.49 10.75
CA ALA A 145 -14.77 4.27 11.01
C ALA A 145 -15.03 5.76 10.69
N THR A 146 -15.87 6.43 11.51
CA THR A 146 -16.19 7.85 11.35
C THR A 146 -15.02 8.76 11.75
N TYR A 147 -15.06 10.02 11.35
CA TYR A 147 -14.03 11.01 11.72
C TYR A 147 -13.79 11.08 13.23
N GLU A 148 -14.85 11.23 14.02
CA GLU A 148 -14.74 11.32 15.48
C GLU A 148 -14.13 10.02 16.07
N ARG A 149 -14.53 8.88 15.50
CA ARG A 149 -14.02 7.59 15.93
C ARG A 149 -12.54 7.44 15.61
N ILE A 150 -12.12 7.82 14.39
CA ILE A 150 -10.72 7.81 13.99
C ILE A 150 -9.89 8.72 14.88
N GLN A 151 -10.29 9.98 15.06
CA GLN A 151 -9.58 10.95 15.91
C GLN A 151 -9.35 10.41 17.33
N LYS A 152 -10.37 9.78 17.91
CA LYS A 152 -10.27 9.13 19.23
C LYS A 152 -9.33 7.93 19.21
N ASN A 153 -9.40 7.10 18.16
CA ASN A 153 -8.70 5.82 18.09
C ASN A 153 -7.22 5.95 17.75
N ILE A 154 -6.80 7.07 17.13
CA ILE A 154 -5.39 7.37 16.81
C ILE A 154 -4.70 8.20 17.89
N ALA A 155 -5.42 8.63 18.95
CA ALA A 155 -4.85 9.46 20.00
C ALA A 155 -3.60 8.82 20.60
N GLY A 156 -2.53 9.62 20.77
CA GLY A 156 -1.25 9.16 21.28
C GLY A 156 -0.33 8.46 20.27
N HIS A 157 -0.76 8.32 19.02
CA HIS A 157 0.05 7.71 17.95
C HIS A 157 0.45 8.75 16.89
N GLN A 158 1.56 8.48 16.19
CA GLN A 158 1.97 9.23 15.00
C GLN A 158 1.63 8.39 13.77
N ILE A 159 0.59 8.76 13.04
CA ILE A 159 0.08 7.99 11.90
C ILE A 159 0.37 8.66 10.56
N VAL A 160 0.31 7.87 9.51
CA VAL A 160 0.22 8.33 8.13
C VAL A 160 -1.23 8.27 7.69
N VAL A 161 -1.79 9.40 7.25
CA VAL A 161 -3.08 9.42 6.56
C VAL A 161 -2.87 8.91 5.14
N HIS A 162 -3.69 7.96 4.70
CA HIS A 162 -3.78 7.56 3.30
C HIS A 162 -5.18 7.87 2.77
N CYS A 163 -5.24 8.73 1.76
CA CYS A 163 -6.48 9.10 1.07
C CYS A 163 -6.45 8.58 -0.36
N THR A 164 -7.49 7.85 -0.76
CA THR A 164 -7.73 7.52 -2.16
C THR A 164 -8.64 8.58 -2.78
N ILE A 165 -8.08 9.42 -3.65
CA ILE A 165 -8.81 10.48 -4.35
C ILE A 165 -9.72 9.85 -5.40
N THR A 166 -10.99 10.21 -5.34
CA THR A 166 -12.04 9.74 -6.25
C THR A 166 -12.61 10.89 -7.08
N ALA A 167 -13.32 10.59 -8.18
CA ALA A 167 -13.94 11.60 -9.04
C ALA A 167 -14.87 12.59 -8.29
N PRO A 168 -15.73 12.16 -7.33
CA PRO A 168 -16.54 13.10 -6.55
C PRO A 168 -15.73 14.16 -5.80
N MET A 169 -14.53 13.80 -5.30
CA MET A 169 -13.63 14.75 -4.63
C MET A 169 -13.04 15.75 -5.64
N ALA A 170 -12.61 15.26 -6.81
CA ALA A 170 -11.98 16.07 -7.86
C ALA A 170 -12.95 17.10 -8.48
N ARG A 171 -14.26 16.83 -8.46
CA ARG A 171 -15.31 17.74 -8.96
C ARG A 171 -15.54 18.96 -8.07
N ARG A 172 -15.06 18.94 -6.84
CA ARG A 172 -15.25 20.02 -5.87
C ARG A 172 -13.98 20.89 -5.79
N PRO A 173 -14.05 22.16 -6.28
CA PRO A 173 -12.91 23.07 -6.21
C PRO A 173 -12.41 23.26 -4.77
N GLY A 174 -11.09 23.20 -4.57
CA GLY A 174 -10.47 23.38 -3.24
C GLY A 174 -10.65 22.22 -2.26
N TYR A 175 -11.30 21.13 -2.65
CA TYR A 175 -11.59 20.00 -1.74
C TYR A 175 -10.31 19.35 -1.19
N LEU A 176 -9.32 19.10 -2.05
CA LEU A 176 -8.06 18.48 -1.62
C LEU A 176 -7.27 19.40 -0.69
N GLU A 177 -7.30 20.70 -0.96
CA GLU A 177 -6.65 21.69 -0.07
C GLU A 177 -7.30 21.72 1.31
N GLN A 178 -8.64 21.76 1.36
CA GLN A 178 -9.38 21.70 2.62
C GLN A 178 -9.04 20.42 3.41
N PHE A 179 -9.00 19.26 2.73
CA PHE A 179 -8.64 17.98 3.34
C PHE A 179 -7.22 18.00 3.93
N VAL A 180 -6.24 18.48 3.14
CA VAL A 180 -4.84 18.54 3.59
C VAL A 180 -4.68 19.54 4.74
N THR A 181 -5.39 20.68 4.69
CA THR A 181 -5.39 21.67 5.77
C THR A 181 -5.87 21.07 7.07
N GLU A 182 -7.04 20.41 7.05
CA GLU A 182 -7.67 19.82 8.23
C GLU A 182 -6.78 18.76 8.88
N TRP A 183 -6.30 17.79 8.09
CA TRP A 183 -5.47 16.71 8.62
C TRP A 183 -4.05 17.13 8.95
N SER A 184 -3.51 18.15 8.28
CA SER A 184 -2.18 18.71 8.65
C SER A 184 -2.20 19.40 10.00
N ALA A 185 -3.33 19.96 10.41
CA ALA A 185 -3.48 20.61 11.71
C ALA A 185 -3.51 19.61 12.89
N ASN A 186 -3.83 18.34 12.64
CA ASN A 186 -3.90 17.34 13.68
C ASN A 186 -2.48 16.91 14.12
N PRO A 187 -2.15 16.98 15.45
CA PRO A 187 -0.82 16.65 15.96
C PRO A 187 -0.47 15.15 15.85
N ASN A 188 -1.47 14.26 15.74
CA ASN A 188 -1.25 12.84 15.56
C ASN A 188 -0.88 12.45 14.12
N ILE A 189 -0.90 13.41 13.18
CA ILE A 189 -0.58 13.14 11.78
C ILE A 189 0.88 13.46 11.51
N LYS A 190 1.63 12.42 11.14
CA LYS A 190 3.03 12.50 10.73
C LYS A 190 3.18 12.87 9.26
N LYS A 191 2.35 12.25 8.41
CA LYS A 191 2.37 12.42 6.95
C LYS A 191 0.96 12.23 6.37
N ILE A 192 0.74 12.78 5.19
CA ILE A 192 -0.43 12.54 4.36
C ILE A 192 0.05 11.97 3.03
N TRP A 193 -0.46 10.80 2.66
CA TRP A 193 -0.27 10.15 1.37
C TRP A 193 -1.56 10.18 0.58
N MET A 194 -1.45 10.41 -0.71
CA MET A 194 -2.60 10.41 -1.61
C MET A 194 -2.38 9.44 -2.75
N SER A 195 -3.33 8.53 -2.92
CA SER A 195 -3.49 7.72 -4.13
C SER A 195 -4.61 8.30 -4.99
N ILE A 196 -4.58 8.03 -6.28
CA ILE A 196 -5.73 8.25 -7.17
C ILE A 196 -6.40 6.90 -7.38
N PHE A 197 -7.72 6.85 -7.38
CA PHE A 197 -8.47 5.61 -7.59
C PHE A 197 -7.97 4.90 -8.87
N THR A 198 -7.59 3.64 -8.72
CA THR A 198 -7.12 2.77 -9.81
C THR A 198 -8.22 1.77 -10.15
N PRO A 199 -8.83 1.85 -11.34
CA PRO A 199 -9.89 0.93 -11.74
C PRO A 199 -9.35 -0.42 -12.21
N GLN A 200 -10.21 -1.42 -12.26
CA GLN A 200 -10.02 -2.60 -13.10
C GLN A 200 -10.32 -2.23 -14.57
N ARG A 201 -9.78 -2.99 -15.53
CA ARG A 201 -10.08 -2.78 -16.94
C ARG A 201 -11.56 -3.03 -17.20
N GLY A 202 -12.19 -2.09 -17.91
CA GLY A 202 -13.62 -2.14 -18.22
C GLY A 202 -14.55 -1.83 -17.05
N GLU A 203 -14.01 -1.45 -15.90
CA GLU A 203 -14.83 -1.07 -14.74
C GLU A 203 -15.45 0.31 -14.94
N GLU A 204 -16.75 0.42 -14.63
CA GLU A 204 -17.52 1.66 -14.69
C GLU A 204 -18.06 2.01 -13.31
N LEU A 205 -17.32 2.83 -12.56
CA LEU A 205 -17.70 3.30 -11.23
C LEU A 205 -17.69 4.83 -11.16
N ALA A 206 -18.54 5.39 -10.34
CA ALA A 206 -18.64 6.84 -10.11
C ALA A 206 -17.37 7.41 -9.45
N GLU A 207 -16.58 6.56 -8.80
CA GLU A 207 -15.31 6.88 -8.17
C GLU A 207 -14.17 7.15 -9.15
N ILE A 208 -14.27 6.66 -10.39
CA ILE A 208 -13.17 6.68 -11.36
C ILE A 208 -13.01 8.11 -11.93
N PRO A 209 -11.87 8.79 -11.70
CA PRO A 209 -11.64 10.11 -12.29
C PRO A 209 -11.50 10.02 -13.80
N SER A 210 -12.18 10.92 -14.52
CA SER A 210 -11.93 11.15 -15.95
C SER A 210 -10.51 11.67 -16.18
N PRO A 211 -9.97 11.63 -17.41
CA PRO A 211 -8.65 12.18 -17.72
C PRO A 211 -8.52 13.67 -17.31
N ARG A 212 -9.57 14.47 -17.47
CA ARG A 212 -9.59 15.88 -17.07
C ARG A 212 -9.54 16.04 -15.55
N GLU A 213 -10.33 15.25 -14.82
CA GLU A 213 -10.32 15.26 -13.36
C GLU A 213 -8.97 14.80 -12.81
N ARG A 214 -8.37 13.75 -13.43
CA ARG A 214 -7.03 13.28 -13.07
C ARG A 214 -5.97 14.37 -13.26
N ALA A 215 -6.00 15.10 -14.38
CA ALA A 215 -5.10 16.22 -14.62
C ALA A 215 -5.27 17.33 -13.57
N SER A 216 -6.51 17.64 -13.16
CA SER A 216 -6.79 18.60 -12.10
C SER A 216 -6.23 18.13 -10.73
N ILE A 217 -6.41 16.84 -10.39
CA ILE A 217 -5.86 16.25 -9.17
C ILE A 217 -4.33 16.42 -9.15
N LEU A 218 -3.65 16.09 -10.25
CA LEU A 218 -2.19 16.19 -10.33
C LEU A 218 -1.71 17.62 -10.17
N ALA A 219 -2.38 18.59 -10.81
CA ALA A 219 -2.08 20.01 -10.66
C ALA A 219 -2.23 20.48 -9.21
N ASP A 220 -3.30 20.06 -8.52
CA ASP A 220 -3.48 20.35 -7.10
C ASP A 220 -2.38 19.71 -6.25
N LEU A 221 -2.01 18.45 -6.49
CA LEU A 221 -0.94 17.78 -5.73
C LEU A 221 0.42 18.50 -5.92
N PHE A 222 0.76 18.94 -7.14
CA PHE A 222 1.96 19.73 -7.39
C PHE A 222 1.97 21.06 -6.62
N ARG A 223 0.83 21.73 -6.54
CA ARG A 223 0.69 22.99 -5.80
C ARG A 223 0.73 22.77 -4.29
N LEU A 224 -0.07 21.83 -3.78
CA LEU A 224 -0.28 21.62 -2.36
C LEU A 224 0.97 21.09 -1.65
N ARG A 225 1.80 20.26 -2.31
CA ARG A 225 3.04 19.77 -1.72
C ARG A 225 4.04 20.85 -1.35
N GLU A 226 4.01 21.98 -2.05
CA GLU A 226 4.88 23.14 -1.75
C GLU A 226 4.37 23.93 -0.52
N ILE A 227 3.07 23.82 -0.21
CA ILE A 227 2.43 24.58 0.87
C ILE A 227 2.38 23.77 2.16
N TYR A 228 2.15 22.46 2.06
CA TYR A 228 1.89 21.59 3.21
C TYR A 228 3.01 20.56 3.41
N PRO A 229 3.94 20.78 4.37
CA PRO A 229 5.07 19.87 4.59
C PRO A 229 4.67 18.44 4.99
N LYS A 230 3.48 18.26 5.59
CA LYS A 230 2.96 16.93 5.92
C LYS A 230 2.44 16.17 4.69
N LEU A 231 2.13 16.85 3.58
CA LEU A 231 1.76 16.19 2.32
C LEU A 231 3.01 15.57 1.70
N ALA A 232 3.25 14.31 2.02
CA ALA A 232 4.45 13.58 1.62
C ALA A 232 4.31 13.01 0.20
N MET A 233 4.14 13.90 -0.78
CA MET A 233 4.02 13.62 -2.20
C MET A 233 5.21 14.25 -2.96
N PRO A 234 6.39 13.59 -2.97
CA PRO A 234 7.55 14.10 -3.69
C PRO A 234 7.24 14.33 -5.17
N ARG A 235 7.88 15.35 -5.77
CA ARG A 235 7.65 15.73 -7.17
C ARG A 235 7.71 14.51 -8.12
N GLY A 236 8.76 13.70 -8.05
CA GLY A 236 8.91 12.54 -8.91
C GLY A 236 7.82 11.47 -8.74
N LEU A 237 7.17 11.41 -7.56
CA LEU A 237 6.03 10.52 -7.35
C LEU A 237 4.79 11.02 -8.11
N ILE A 238 4.54 12.34 -8.09
CA ILE A 238 3.42 12.94 -8.83
C ILE A 238 3.67 12.82 -10.34
N GLU A 239 4.91 13.05 -10.80
CA GLU A 239 5.32 12.84 -12.20
C GLU A 239 5.13 11.36 -12.62
N ALA A 240 5.38 10.41 -11.73
CA ALA A 240 5.08 9.00 -11.99
C ALA A 240 3.56 8.72 -12.09
N MET A 241 2.73 9.49 -11.38
CA MET A 241 1.27 9.41 -11.56
C MET A 241 0.79 10.01 -12.89
N GLU A 242 1.52 10.94 -13.49
CA GLU A 242 1.22 11.45 -14.85
C GLU A 242 1.53 10.38 -15.90
N HIS A 243 2.59 9.61 -15.68
CA HIS A 243 3.11 8.60 -16.61
C HIS A 243 3.31 7.26 -15.89
N PRO A 244 2.22 6.61 -15.46
CA PRO A 244 2.34 5.34 -14.75
C PRO A 244 2.86 4.22 -15.65
N PRO A 245 3.46 3.16 -15.07
CA PRO A 245 3.80 1.94 -15.80
C PRO A 245 2.57 1.40 -16.55
N GLN A 246 2.74 1.01 -17.80
CA GLN A 246 1.64 0.58 -18.67
C GLN A 246 1.25 -0.88 -18.46
N SER A 247 2.10 -1.64 -17.75
CA SER A 247 1.88 -3.06 -17.49
C SER A 247 2.48 -3.46 -16.14
N PRO A 248 2.09 -4.63 -15.59
CA PRO A 248 2.73 -5.19 -14.40
C PRO A 248 4.22 -5.48 -14.58
N GLN A 249 4.65 -5.82 -15.79
CA GLN A 249 6.06 -6.10 -16.12
C GLN A 249 6.93 -4.84 -16.01
N GLU A 250 6.38 -3.69 -16.36
CA GLU A 250 7.05 -2.39 -16.21
C GLU A 250 6.98 -1.87 -14.75
N CYS A 251 6.05 -2.39 -13.96
CA CYS A 251 5.81 -1.91 -12.62
C CYS A 251 6.81 -2.51 -11.61
N VAL A 252 7.72 -1.68 -11.11
CA VAL A 252 8.68 -2.09 -10.08
C VAL A 252 7.98 -2.69 -8.86
N PHE A 253 6.87 -2.09 -8.41
CA PHE A 253 6.11 -2.61 -7.27
C PHE A 253 5.64 -4.05 -7.50
N ALA A 254 5.06 -4.36 -8.64
CA ALA A 254 4.60 -5.70 -8.97
C ALA A 254 5.75 -6.73 -9.00
N ARG A 255 6.93 -6.30 -9.40
CA ARG A 255 8.12 -7.16 -9.48
C ARG A 255 8.80 -7.41 -8.13
N VAL A 256 8.74 -6.44 -7.19
CA VAL A 256 9.46 -6.55 -5.90
C VAL A 256 8.58 -6.91 -4.72
N THR A 257 7.27 -6.94 -4.91
CA THR A 257 6.35 -7.24 -3.83
C THR A 257 5.68 -8.59 -4.05
N GLN A 258 5.81 -9.48 -3.09
CA GLN A 258 4.98 -10.67 -3.01
C GLN A 258 3.70 -10.30 -2.27
N THR A 259 2.54 -10.61 -2.85
CA THR A 259 1.24 -10.38 -2.19
C THR A 259 0.56 -11.71 -1.94
N ILE A 260 0.20 -11.97 -0.68
CA ILE A 260 -0.43 -13.22 -0.23
C ILE A 260 -1.79 -12.88 0.38
N SER A 261 -2.80 -13.67 0.03
CA SER A 261 -4.16 -13.45 0.51
C SER A 261 -4.44 -14.08 1.88
N ALA A 262 -5.65 -13.91 2.40
CA ALA A 262 -6.03 -14.21 3.78
C ALA A 262 -5.99 -15.70 4.15
N ASP A 263 -5.91 -16.60 3.18
CA ASP A 263 -5.67 -18.02 3.40
C ASP A 263 -4.19 -18.36 3.64
N LEU A 264 -3.29 -17.37 3.56
CA LEU A 264 -1.83 -17.46 3.65
C LEU A 264 -1.20 -18.41 2.61
N ARG A 265 -1.87 -18.65 1.49
CA ARG A 265 -1.45 -19.57 0.41
C ARG A 265 -1.59 -18.94 -0.96
N SER A 266 -2.74 -18.34 -1.24
CA SER A 266 -3.05 -17.77 -2.54
C SER A 266 -2.26 -16.51 -2.78
N THR A 267 -1.59 -16.43 -3.94
CA THR A 267 -0.90 -15.22 -4.40
C THR A 267 -1.90 -14.29 -5.08
N ILE A 268 -1.86 -13.02 -4.74
CA ILE A 268 -2.62 -11.99 -5.42
C ILE A 268 -1.77 -11.42 -6.56
N ALA A 269 -2.22 -11.61 -7.78
CA ALA A 269 -1.55 -11.18 -9.00
C ALA A 269 -2.47 -10.25 -9.83
N PRO A 270 -1.90 -9.32 -10.61
CA PRO A 270 -0.47 -9.06 -10.84
C PRO A 270 0.19 -8.19 -9.77
N CYS A 271 -0.58 -7.59 -8.89
CA CYS A 271 -0.16 -6.75 -7.77
C CYS A 271 -1.23 -6.78 -6.67
N GLN A 272 -1.10 -5.96 -5.63
CA GLN A 272 -2.05 -5.91 -4.51
C GLN A 272 -3.53 -5.69 -4.88
N PHE A 273 -3.81 -5.16 -6.06
CA PHE A 273 -5.21 -4.99 -6.50
C PHE A 273 -5.85 -6.30 -6.96
N GLY A 274 -5.05 -7.29 -7.37
CA GLY A 274 -5.58 -8.49 -8.00
C GLY A 274 -6.26 -8.23 -9.34
N GLY A 275 -6.87 -9.24 -9.93
CA GLY A 275 -7.65 -9.13 -11.15
C GLY A 275 -6.89 -8.58 -12.35
N ASP A 276 -7.51 -7.64 -13.08
CA ASP A 276 -6.91 -6.96 -14.24
C ASP A 276 -6.89 -5.43 -14.04
N PRO A 277 -6.01 -4.88 -13.18
CA PRO A 277 -5.95 -3.45 -12.92
C PRO A 277 -5.53 -2.67 -14.16
N ASP A 278 -6.20 -1.54 -14.41
CA ASP A 278 -5.80 -0.63 -15.48
C ASP A 278 -4.51 0.12 -15.09
N CYS A 279 -3.37 -0.47 -15.43
CA CYS A 279 -2.06 0.09 -15.13
C CYS A 279 -1.86 1.49 -15.73
N SER A 280 -2.46 1.78 -16.89
CA SER A 280 -2.36 3.09 -17.55
C SER A 280 -3.03 4.21 -16.75
N ARG A 281 -3.91 3.86 -15.82
CA ARG A 281 -4.63 4.76 -14.91
C ARG A 281 -4.22 4.56 -13.46
N CYS A 282 -3.16 3.80 -13.20
CA CYS A 282 -2.69 3.54 -11.85
C CYS A 282 -2.39 4.83 -11.09
N GLY A 283 -2.91 4.91 -9.88
CA GLY A 283 -2.66 6.00 -8.92
C GLY A 283 -2.18 5.50 -7.57
N CYS A 284 -1.78 4.22 -7.48
CA CYS A 284 -1.29 3.61 -6.24
C CYS A 284 -0.01 4.28 -5.75
N ILE A 285 -0.04 4.84 -4.56
CA ILE A 285 1.12 5.54 -3.99
C ILE A 285 2.36 4.65 -3.86
N ALA A 286 2.20 3.39 -3.51
CA ALA A 286 3.31 2.46 -3.38
C ALA A 286 3.96 2.16 -4.74
N SER A 287 3.14 1.92 -5.77
CA SER A 287 3.63 1.71 -7.14
C SER A 287 4.31 2.96 -7.69
N MET A 288 3.68 4.14 -7.51
CA MET A 288 4.23 5.40 -8.02
C MET A 288 5.47 5.85 -7.24
N GLY A 289 5.58 5.54 -5.95
CA GLY A 289 6.79 5.78 -5.18
C GLY A 289 7.99 4.99 -5.72
N LEU A 290 7.79 3.73 -6.06
CA LEU A 290 8.85 2.90 -6.67
C LEU A 290 9.12 3.28 -8.13
N ALA A 291 8.10 3.69 -8.89
CA ALA A 291 8.28 4.22 -10.25
C ALA A 291 9.09 5.53 -10.24
N ALA A 292 8.88 6.40 -9.26
CA ALA A 292 9.68 7.61 -9.08
C ALA A 292 11.17 7.28 -8.84
N ILE A 293 11.46 6.27 -8.02
CA ILE A 293 12.84 5.78 -7.81
C ILE A 293 13.41 5.20 -9.10
N ALA A 294 12.62 4.42 -9.83
CA ALA A 294 13.04 3.83 -11.12
C ALA A 294 13.35 4.90 -12.18
N ASN A 295 12.60 6.00 -12.17
CA ASN A 295 12.82 7.12 -13.10
C ASN A 295 14.01 8.01 -12.73
N TYR A 296 14.59 7.86 -11.53
CA TYR A 296 15.76 8.63 -11.14
C TYR A 296 16.94 8.32 -12.07
N ARG A 297 17.58 9.39 -12.59
CA ARG A 297 18.77 9.29 -13.42
C ARG A 297 20.02 9.33 -12.56
N LEU A 298 20.80 8.29 -12.63
CA LEU A 298 22.12 8.23 -12.01
C LEU A 298 23.10 9.21 -12.69
N PRO A 299 24.21 9.59 -12.04
CA PRO A 299 25.20 10.50 -12.63
C PRO A 299 25.73 10.08 -14.01
N VAL A 300 25.71 8.76 -14.29
CA VAL A 300 26.10 8.19 -15.59
C VAL A 300 24.99 8.25 -16.66
N GLY A 301 23.88 8.92 -16.39
CA GLY A 301 22.76 9.08 -17.34
C GLY A 301 21.78 7.91 -17.43
N ILE A 302 22.08 6.77 -16.81
CA ILE A 302 21.23 5.57 -16.80
C ILE A 302 20.12 5.74 -15.78
N LYS A 303 18.89 5.35 -16.13
CA LYS A 303 17.80 5.30 -15.17
C LYS A 303 18.02 4.16 -14.15
N ALA A 304 17.75 4.39 -12.88
CA ALA A 304 17.80 3.37 -11.82
C ALA A 304 16.92 2.16 -12.15
N GLY A 305 15.76 2.40 -12.79
CA GLY A 305 14.85 1.35 -13.26
C GLY A 305 15.48 0.39 -14.27
N THR A 306 16.35 0.86 -15.17
CA THR A 306 17.03 0.00 -16.13
C THR A 306 17.90 -1.04 -15.41
N ILE A 307 18.68 -0.60 -14.42
CA ILE A 307 19.52 -1.50 -13.63
C ILE A 307 18.63 -2.43 -12.78
N PHE A 308 17.55 -1.88 -12.24
CA PHE A 308 16.61 -2.64 -11.44
C PHE A 308 15.96 -3.79 -12.22
N HIS A 309 15.41 -3.52 -13.42
CA HIS A 309 14.80 -4.55 -14.25
C HIS A 309 15.81 -5.62 -14.67
N ALA A 310 16.99 -5.24 -15.12
CA ALA A 310 18.05 -6.18 -15.44
C ALA A 310 18.44 -7.07 -14.23
N SER A 311 18.50 -6.49 -13.03
CA SER A 311 18.79 -7.24 -11.81
C SER A 311 17.67 -8.22 -11.44
N ALA A 312 16.41 -7.82 -11.66
CA ALA A 312 15.25 -8.66 -11.41
C ALA A 312 15.20 -9.83 -12.44
N ASP A 313 15.49 -9.57 -13.71
CA ASP A 313 15.55 -10.61 -14.75
C ASP A 313 16.62 -11.66 -14.43
N ILE A 314 17.79 -11.23 -13.96
CA ILE A 314 18.86 -12.14 -13.48
C ILE A 314 18.36 -12.96 -12.27
N GLY A 315 17.70 -12.30 -11.34
CA GLY A 315 17.17 -12.97 -10.15
C GLY A 315 16.11 -14.02 -10.48
N ASP A 316 15.18 -13.69 -11.37
CA ASP A 316 14.14 -14.60 -11.83
C ASP A 316 14.76 -15.83 -12.52
N TRP A 317 15.70 -15.62 -13.42
CA TRP A 317 16.45 -16.71 -14.07
C TRP A 317 17.17 -17.61 -13.05
N LEU A 318 17.84 -17.04 -12.06
CA LEU A 318 18.50 -17.81 -10.99
C LEU A 318 17.50 -18.60 -10.14
N ALA A 319 16.31 -18.08 -9.89
CA ALA A 319 15.26 -18.76 -9.11
C ALA A 319 14.71 -19.96 -9.90
N GLU A 320 14.44 -19.79 -11.20
CA GLU A 320 13.98 -20.86 -12.10
C GLU A 320 15.01 -21.99 -12.19
N THR A 321 16.30 -21.65 -12.43
CA THR A 321 17.38 -22.64 -12.53
C THR A 321 17.54 -23.46 -11.23
N ARG A 322 17.33 -22.87 -10.07
CA ARG A 322 17.37 -23.59 -8.78
C ARG A 322 16.17 -24.52 -8.60
N ALA A 323 14.99 -24.14 -9.08
CA ALA A 323 13.80 -24.97 -9.02
C ALA A 323 13.97 -26.24 -9.90
N ASP A 324 14.52 -26.07 -11.10
CA ASP A 324 14.78 -27.18 -12.04
C ASP A 324 15.82 -28.19 -11.51
N HIS A 325 16.78 -27.75 -10.71
CA HIS A 325 17.78 -28.62 -10.10
C HIS A 325 17.29 -29.29 -8.80
N ALA A 326 16.15 -28.83 -8.24
CA ALA A 326 15.57 -29.39 -7.01
C ALA A 326 14.42 -30.38 -7.27
N ALA A 327 13.92 -30.42 -8.53
CA ALA A 327 12.90 -31.35 -9.01
C ALA A 327 13.56 -32.63 -9.59
#